data_2d3ea7f1c475aea89f369a37f6bdacc6
#
_entry.id   2d3ea7f1c475aea89f369a37f6bdacc6
#
_cell.length_a   1.000
_cell.length_b   1.000
_cell.length_c   1.000
_cell.angle_alpha   90.00
_cell.angle_beta   90.00
_cell.angle_gamma   90.00
#
_symmetry.space_group_name_H-M   'P 1'
#
loop_
_entity.id
_entity.type
_entity.pdbx_description
1 polymer ?
#
loop_
_entity_poly.entity_id
_entity_poly.type
_entity_poly.pdbx_seq_one_letter_code
_entity_poly.pdbx_strand_id
1 'polypeptide(L)'
;MSTTTAILCAFGVYLLLMIGIGVWCMKKTTGADDYFLGGRGLSGPVAALSAQASDMSGWLLMGLPGSVYALGTGQAWIAVGLGLGTIANWLIIAKPLRAYTIVANNSMTLPEFFGNRYHDKKKILLGISSVIIVVFFLVYTASALASGGKLFNTVFGIDYHVALFIGAAVILIYTFMGGFLAVCTTDFVQGTLMLIALLVVPIVAWGFVSGDFSALLTQSGVNSEHYMSLMYNGDHPITPIEIISNLAWGLGYCGMPHILIRFMAIKNEKELRKSSVIAIVWVIISLTLAVAIGVIGRAYLLPAILGETAGAPSAESVFIQMIQETFTNKINLPFIGGIFICGILAAIMSTADSQLLVCSSAVSADIYQDIFKPEATDKEVLNVGRITTIVVAALAFIIAWNPNSSVMALVSDAWAGLGSAFGPLVVMSLFWKRTNLPGAIAGLLSGALTVIIWDYIPLIGGQTPYVATGLYSLVVGFIISLLFIIVVSLITKAPEESIVEEFETYKAYKEQ
;
A
#
# COMPACT_ATOMS: atom_id res chain seq x y z
N MET A 1 -31.56 -3.70 -20.12
CA MET A 1 -30.82 -4.32 -18.98
C MET A 1 -30.92 -3.32 -17.83
N SER A 2 -31.23 -3.77 -16.61
CA SER A 2 -31.27 -2.82 -15.48
C SER A 2 -29.85 -2.28 -15.20
N THR A 3 -29.75 -1.10 -14.59
CA THR A 3 -28.47 -0.51 -14.19
C THR A 3 -27.65 -1.49 -13.34
N THR A 4 -28.26 -2.09 -12.34
CA THR A 4 -27.61 -3.08 -11.46
C THR A 4 -27.10 -4.27 -12.25
N THR A 5 -27.90 -4.80 -13.18
CA THR A 5 -27.49 -5.93 -14.04
C THR A 5 -26.29 -5.57 -14.91
N ALA A 6 -26.25 -4.33 -15.45
CA ALA A 6 -25.14 -3.88 -16.28
C ALA A 6 -23.83 -3.78 -15.47
N ILE A 7 -23.89 -3.23 -14.26
CA ILE A 7 -22.76 -3.15 -13.35
C ILE A 7 -22.29 -4.56 -12.93
N LEU A 8 -23.22 -5.45 -12.58
CA LEU A 8 -22.88 -6.85 -12.23
C LEU A 8 -22.24 -7.59 -13.41
N CYS A 9 -22.67 -7.36 -14.64
CA CYS A 9 -22.02 -7.92 -15.84
C CYS A 9 -20.57 -7.40 -15.97
N ALA A 10 -20.31 -6.09 -15.72
CA ALA A 10 -18.96 -5.55 -15.74
C ALA A 10 -18.07 -6.20 -14.69
N PHE A 11 -18.56 -6.36 -13.45
CA PHE A 11 -17.86 -7.09 -12.38
C PHE A 11 -17.60 -8.54 -12.77
N GLY A 12 -18.60 -9.24 -13.35
CA GLY A 12 -18.43 -10.62 -13.82
C GLY A 12 -17.34 -10.76 -14.87
N VAL A 13 -17.30 -9.86 -15.86
CA VAL A 13 -16.25 -9.85 -16.91
C VAL A 13 -14.88 -9.60 -16.28
N TYR A 14 -14.76 -8.62 -15.39
CA TYR A 14 -13.52 -8.30 -14.69
C TYR A 14 -13.01 -9.50 -13.87
N LEU A 15 -13.86 -10.10 -13.03
CA LEU A 15 -13.48 -11.23 -12.18
C LEU A 15 -13.10 -12.47 -13.00
N LEU A 16 -13.83 -12.77 -14.08
CA LEU A 16 -13.49 -13.87 -14.97
C LEU A 16 -12.14 -13.66 -15.65
N LEU A 17 -11.82 -12.43 -16.04
CA LEU A 17 -10.50 -12.08 -16.60
C LEU A 17 -9.40 -12.34 -15.57
N MET A 18 -9.57 -11.85 -14.32
CA MET A 18 -8.59 -12.03 -13.25
C MET A 18 -8.39 -13.52 -12.93
N ILE A 19 -9.46 -14.29 -12.80
CA ILE A 19 -9.41 -15.73 -12.58
C ILE A 19 -8.69 -16.42 -13.74
N GLY A 20 -9.00 -16.07 -14.98
CA GLY A 20 -8.34 -16.62 -16.16
C GLY A 20 -6.83 -16.41 -16.15
N ILE A 21 -6.36 -15.22 -15.80
CA ILE A 21 -4.93 -14.91 -15.66
C ILE A 21 -4.31 -15.71 -14.51
N GLY A 22 -4.99 -15.78 -13.35
CA GLY A 22 -4.53 -16.57 -12.20
C GLY A 22 -4.31 -18.04 -12.56
N VAL A 23 -5.30 -18.68 -13.18
CA VAL A 23 -5.20 -20.07 -13.65
C VAL A 23 -4.07 -20.28 -14.66
N TRP A 24 -3.88 -19.34 -15.57
CA TRP A 24 -2.79 -19.39 -16.53
C TRP A 24 -1.41 -19.33 -15.86
N CYS A 25 -1.24 -18.43 -14.87
CA CYS A 25 0.01 -18.29 -14.12
C CYS A 25 0.29 -19.51 -13.24
N MET A 26 -0.72 -20.11 -12.61
CA MET A 26 -0.56 -21.34 -11.80
C MET A 26 0.16 -22.46 -12.55
N LYS A 27 -0.09 -22.59 -13.86
CA LYS A 27 0.55 -23.62 -14.69
C LYS A 27 2.05 -23.36 -14.93
N LYS A 28 2.54 -22.17 -14.61
CA LYS A 28 3.95 -21.76 -14.78
C LYS A 28 4.75 -21.79 -13.48
N THR A 29 4.10 -21.87 -12.34
CA THR A 29 4.72 -21.92 -11.02
C THR A 29 5.12 -23.37 -10.71
N THR A 30 6.43 -23.62 -10.60
CA THR A 30 6.97 -24.99 -10.47
C THR A 30 7.56 -25.31 -9.10
N GLY A 31 7.85 -24.28 -8.25
CA GLY A 31 8.46 -24.46 -6.93
C GLY A 31 8.18 -23.31 -5.99
N ALA A 32 8.75 -23.37 -4.78
CA ALA A 32 8.62 -22.33 -3.76
C ALA A 32 9.24 -21.00 -4.20
N ASP A 33 10.38 -21.03 -4.87
CA ASP A 33 11.08 -19.84 -5.39
C ASP A 33 10.21 -19.09 -6.39
N ASP A 34 9.54 -19.82 -7.30
CA ASP A 34 8.60 -19.24 -8.24
C ASP A 34 7.36 -18.67 -7.54
N TYR A 35 6.92 -19.36 -6.47
CA TYR A 35 5.73 -18.94 -5.73
C TYR A 35 5.95 -17.65 -4.95
N PHE A 36 7.12 -17.46 -4.32
CA PHE A 36 7.39 -16.31 -3.45
C PHE A 36 8.04 -15.13 -4.16
N LEU A 37 8.89 -15.35 -5.19
CA LEU A 37 9.62 -14.28 -5.89
C LEU A 37 9.53 -14.34 -7.42
N GLY A 38 8.83 -15.33 -8.00
CA GLY A 38 8.72 -15.45 -9.46
C GLY A 38 10.05 -15.68 -10.18
N GLY A 39 11.02 -16.33 -9.53
CA GLY A 39 12.33 -16.65 -10.12
C GLY A 39 13.14 -15.42 -10.56
N ARG A 40 12.91 -14.22 -10.01
CA ARG A 40 13.49 -12.94 -10.44
C ARG A 40 13.33 -12.68 -11.94
N GLY A 41 12.17 -13.03 -12.49
CA GLY A 41 11.90 -12.95 -13.93
C GLY A 41 11.05 -11.75 -14.38
N LEU A 42 10.71 -10.79 -13.50
CA LEU A 42 9.80 -9.71 -13.83
C LEU A 42 10.38 -8.76 -14.89
N SER A 43 9.57 -8.51 -15.93
CA SER A 43 9.85 -7.45 -16.90
C SER A 43 9.58 -6.06 -16.33
N GLY A 44 10.20 -5.05 -16.90
CA GLY A 44 10.07 -3.68 -16.42
C GLY A 44 8.64 -3.16 -16.27
N PRO A 45 7.78 -3.26 -17.28
CA PRO A 45 6.40 -2.80 -17.19
C PRO A 45 5.59 -3.56 -16.13
N VAL A 46 5.75 -4.89 -16.04
CA VAL A 46 5.03 -5.71 -15.05
C VAL A 46 5.47 -5.34 -13.64
N ALA A 47 6.78 -5.22 -13.39
CA ALA A 47 7.30 -4.85 -12.08
C ALA A 47 6.85 -3.44 -11.66
N ALA A 48 6.86 -2.47 -12.58
CA ALA A 48 6.41 -1.10 -12.30
C ALA A 48 4.94 -1.06 -11.93
N LEU A 49 4.07 -1.61 -12.78
CA LEU A 49 2.63 -1.58 -12.56
C LEU A 49 2.21 -2.44 -11.37
N SER A 50 2.88 -3.59 -11.14
CA SER A 50 2.64 -4.39 -9.94
C SER A 50 3.06 -3.65 -8.67
N ALA A 51 4.21 -2.98 -8.63
CA ALA A 51 4.61 -2.17 -7.48
C ALA A 51 3.59 -1.06 -7.21
N GLN A 52 3.15 -0.35 -8.26
CA GLN A 52 2.18 0.74 -8.11
C GLN A 52 0.78 0.26 -7.75
N ALA A 53 0.29 -0.82 -8.38
CA ALA A 53 -1.04 -1.36 -8.09
C ALA A 53 -1.12 -1.99 -6.69
N SER A 54 -0.06 -2.64 -6.21
CA SER A 54 -0.03 -3.20 -4.86
C SER A 54 0.17 -2.17 -3.75
N ASP A 55 0.77 -1.03 -4.06
CA ASP A 55 0.89 0.13 -3.16
C ASP A 55 -0.42 0.92 -3.10
N MET A 56 -0.96 1.26 -4.26
CA MET A 56 -2.07 2.19 -4.42
C MET A 56 -3.42 1.50 -4.28
N SER A 57 -3.80 1.24 -3.03
CA SER A 57 -5.04 0.57 -2.61
C SER A 57 -6.27 1.50 -2.64
N GLY A 58 -7.28 1.13 -1.87
CA GLY A 58 -8.44 2.00 -1.60
C GLY A 58 -8.05 3.40 -1.10
N TRP A 59 -6.87 3.59 -0.48
CA TRP A 59 -6.45 4.91 -0.06
C TRP A 59 -6.26 5.90 -1.22
N LEU A 60 -5.74 5.45 -2.38
CA LEU A 60 -5.55 6.34 -3.54
C LEU A 60 -6.88 6.70 -4.21
N LEU A 61 -7.81 5.76 -4.33
CA LEU A 61 -9.05 5.94 -5.09
C LEU A 61 -10.24 6.38 -4.23
N MET A 62 -10.14 6.25 -2.92
CA MET A 62 -11.17 6.59 -1.95
C MET A 62 -10.64 7.52 -0.86
N GLY A 63 -9.56 7.15 -0.17
CA GLY A 63 -9.01 7.86 0.97
C GLY A 63 -8.52 9.27 0.65
N LEU A 64 -7.54 9.39 -0.25
CA LEU A 64 -6.97 10.70 -0.64
C LEU A 64 -8.00 11.61 -1.34
N PRO A 65 -8.76 11.14 -2.34
CA PRO A 65 -9.84 11.95 -2.91
C PRO A 65 -10.88 12.38 -1.87
N GLY A 66 -11.23 11.48 -0.94
CA GLY A 66 -12.14 11.78 0.16
C GLY A 66 -11.60 12.85 1.11
N SER A 67 -10.32 12.77 1.48
CA SER A 67 -9.67 13.78 2.32
C SER A 67 -9.64 15.15 1.64
N VAL A 68 -9.30 15.20 0.35
CA VAL A 68 -9.32 16.44 -0.43
C VAL A 68 -10.76 16.95 -0.59
N TYR A 69 -11.74 16.08 -0.87
CA TYR A 69 -13.14 16.44 -0.94
C TYR A 69 -13.64 17.09 0.36
N ALA A 70 -13.25 16.55 1.50
CA ALA A 70 -13.65 17.04 2.82
C ALA A 70 -12.93 18.34 3.23
N LEU A 71 -11.61 18.41 3.04
CA LEU A 71 -10.75 19.40 3.68
C LEU A 71 -10.02 20.34 2.69
N GLY A 72 -10.12 20.08 1.39
CA GLY A 72 -9.51 20.92 0.36
C GLY A 72 -8.08 20.51 -0.03
N THR A 73 -7.47 21.38 -0.85
CA THR A 73 -6.16 21.11 -1.47
C THR A 73 -4.99 21.07 -0.50
N GLY A 74 -5.13 21.51 0.75
CA GLY A 74 -4.12 21.33 1.79
C GLY A 74 -3.75 19.85 2.01
N GLN A 75 -4.66 18.92 1.73
CA GLN A 75 -4.39 17.46 1.77
C GLN A 75 -3.45 16.99 0.65
N ALA A 76 -3.21 17.80 -0.38
CA ALA A 76 -2.27 17.45 -1.45
C ALA A 76 -0.82 17.31 -0.98
N TRP A 77 -0.46 17.83 0.19
CA TRP A 77 0.87 17.60 0.78
C TRP A 77 1.15 16.11 1.01
N ILE A 78 0.12 15.29 1.26
CA ILE A 78 0.25 13.81 1.31
C ILE A 78 0.70 13.28 -0.06
N ALA A 79 0.04 13.72 -1.13
CA ALA A 79 0.39 13.33 -2.50
C ALA A 79 1.82 13.76 -2.87
N VAL A 80 2.22 14.97 -2.48
CA VAL A 80 3.61 15.47 -2.69
C VAL A 80 4.61 14.58 -1.96
N GLY A 81 4.38 14.28 -0.68
CA GLY A 81 5.24 13.40 0.10
C GLY A 81 5.37 12.01 -0.51
N LEU A 82 4.24 11.39 -0.86
CA LEU A 82 4.21 10.07 -1.51
C LEU A 82 4.91 10.07 -2.87
N GLY A 83 4.68 11.09 -3.69
CA GLY A 83 5.36 11.24 -4.98
C GLY A 83 6.89 11.31 -4.83
N LEU A 84 7.38 12.16 -3.94
CA LEU A 84 8.81 12.29 -3.63
C LEU A 84 9.39 10.99 -3.06
N GLY A 85 8.66 10.33 -2.15
CA GLY A 85 9.07 9.05 -1.57
C GLY A 85 9.18 7.94 -2.62
N THR A 86 8.19 7.81 -3.49
CA THR A 86 8.23 6.83 -4.61
C THR A 86 9.42 7.09 -5.53
N ILE A 87 9.64 8.35 -5.94
CA ILE A 87 10.77 8.73 -6.80
C ILE A 87 12.10 8.35 -6.11
N ALA A 88 12.26 8.72 -4.84
CA ALA A 88 13.46 8.39 -4.09
C ALA A 88 13.65 6.85 -3.97
N ASN A 89 12.58 6.11 -3.69
CA ASN A 89 12.63 4.66 -3.55
C ASN A 89 13.08 3.96 -4.85
N TRP A 90 12.52 4.36 -5.99
CA TRP A 90 12.92 3.81 -7.30
C TRP A 90 14.34 4.20 -7.72
N LEU A 91 14.77 5.43 -7.44
CA LEU A 91 16.07 5.93 -7.89
C LEU A 91 17.21 5.57 -6.93
N ILE A 92 16.96 5.50 -5.62
CA ILE A 92 18.00 5.34 -4.60
C ILE A 92 18.01 3.91 -4.04
N ILE A 93 16.85 3.32 -3.74
CA ILE A 93 16.76 2.03 -3.03
C ILE A 93 16.71 0.84 -3.97
N ALA A 94 15.95 0.92 -5.07
CA ALA A 94 15.62 -0.25 -5.88
C ALA A 94 16.85 -0.99 -6.43
N LYS A 95 17.82 -0.27 -7.02
CA LYS A 95 19.05 -0.89 -7.58
C LYS A 95 19.95 -1.49 -6.50
N PRO A 96 20.31 -0.78 -5.41
CA PRO A 96 21.07 -1.33 -4.31
C PRO A 96 20.42 -2.55 -3.65
N LEU A 97 19.12 -2.50 -3.38
CA LEU A 97 18.39 -3.59 -2.75
C LEU A 97 18.42 -4.84 -3.63
N ARG A 98 18.11 -4.71 -4.93
CA ARG A 98 18.17 -5.83 -5.87
C ARG A 98 19.57 -6.46 -5.92
N ALA A 99 20.61 -5.64 -6.06
CA ALA A 99 21.99 -6.12 -6.10
C ALA A 99 22.40 -6.83 -4.82
N TYR A 100 22.10 -6.24 -3.66
CA TYR A 100 22.52 -6.81 -2.39
C TYR A 100 21.77 -8.10 -2.04
N THR A 101 20.49 -8.21 -2.33
CA THR A 101 19.73 -9.45 -2.10
C THR A 101 20.28 -10.63 -2.91
N ILE A 102 20.87 -10.39 -4.09
CA ILE A 102 21.54 -11.40 -4.88
C ILE A 102 22.85 -11.83 -4.21
N VAL A 103 23.67 -10.87 -3.77
CA VAL A 103 24.95 -11.13 -3.09
C VAL A 103 24.73 -11.79 -1.74
N ALA A 104 23.73 -11.34 -0.98
CA ALA A 104 23.33 -11.91 0.31
C ALA A 104 22.52 -13.20 0.10
N ASN A 105 23.18 -14.24 -0.35
CA ASN A 105 22.66 -15.59 -0.54
C ASN A 105 21.38 -15.69 -1.37
N ASN A 106 21.21 -14.83 -2.38
CA ASN A 106 20.03 -14.78 -3.26
C ASN A 106 18.69 -14.70 -2.49
N SER A 107 18.65 -13.90 -1.42
CA SER A 107 17.50 -13.78 -0.51
C SER A 107 16.19 -13.51 -1.26
N MET A 108 15.13 -14.24 -0.90
CA MET A 108 13.82 -14.18 -1.55
C MET A 108 12.83 -13.27 -0.82
N THR A 109 12.98 -13.14 0.50
CA THR A 109 12.15 -12.27 1.33
C THR A 109 12.97 -11.14 1.95
N LEU A 110 12.30 -10.10 2.43
CA LEU A 110 12.99 -9.01 3.15
C LEU A 110 13.52 -9.48 4.52
N PRO A 111 12.79 -10.28 5.32
CA PRO A 111 13.34 -10.89 6.53
C PRO A 111 14.56 -11.77 6.27
N GLU A 112 14.53 -12.60 5.24
CA GLU A 112 15.67 -13.43 4.84
C GLU A 112 16.88 -12.57 4.44
N PHE A 113 16.66 -11.49 3.68
CA PHE A 113 17.72 -10.54 3.35
C PHE A 113 18.40 -9.98 4.59
N PHE A 114 17.64 -9.57 5.60
CA PHE A 114 18.23 -9.09 6.85
C PHE A 114 18.97 -10.18 7.60
N GLY A 115 18.42 -11.39 7.66
CA GLY A 115 19.08 -12.54 8.26
C GLY A 115 20.44 -12.83 7.62
N ASN A 116 20.48 -12.87 6.29
CA ASN A 116 21.70 -13.10 5.52
C ASN A 116 22.67 -11.92 5.64
N ARG A 117 22.22 -10.67 5.48
CA ARG A 117 23.03 -9.45 5.55
C ARG A 117 23.78 -9.29 6.87
N TYR A 118 23.18 -9.73 7.98
CA TYR A 118 23.75 -9.60 9.32
C TYR A 118 24.28 -10.91 9.89
N HIS A 119 24.33 -11.98 9.08
CA HIS A 119 24.73 -13.33 9.48
C HIS A 119 24.02 -13.79 10.77
N ASP A 120 22.70 -13.61 10.82
CA ASP A 120 21.85 -13.94 11.96
C ASP A 120 21.68 -15.47 12.13
N LYS A 121 22.70 -16.12 12.67
CA LYS A 121 22.70 -17.58 12.89
C LYS A 121 21.57 -18.08 13.78
N LYS A 122 21.02 -17.22 14.65
CA LYS A 122 19.93 -17.56 15.55
C LYS A 122 18.55 -17.24 14.98
N LYS A 123 18.49 -16.64 13.78
CA LYS A 123 17.25 -16.24 13.09
C LYS A 123 16.32 -15.34 13.92
N ILE A 124 16.90 -14.55 14.85
CA ILE A 124 16.16 -13.64 15.72
C ILE A 124 15.60 -12.46 14.91
N LEU A 125 16.46 -11.82 14.10
CA LEU A 125 16.06 -10.69 13.27
C LEU A 125 15.05 -11.13 12.21
N LEU A 126 15.24 -12.30 11.60
CA LEU A 126 14.30 -12.93 10.67
C LEU A 126 12.92 -13.12 11.31
N GLY A 127 12.86 -13.72 12.51
CA GLY A 127 11.60 -13.97 13.21
C GLY A 127 10.89 -12.69 13.65
N ILE A 128 11.62 -11.70 14.20
CA ILE A 128 11.04 -10.42 14.61
C ILE A 128 10.49 -9.66 13.40
N SER A 129 11.24 -9.58 12.30
CA SER A 129 10.79 -8.90 11.09
C SER A 129 9.54 -9.56 10.50
N SER A 130 9.47 -10.88 10.47
CA SER A 130 8.28 -11.62 10.01
C SER A 130 7.05 -11.36 10.87
N VAL A 131 7.20 -11.31 12.20
CA VAL A 131 6.09 -10.98 13.12
C VAL A 131 5.60 -9.55 12.90
N ILE A 132 6.50 -8.57 12.76
CA ILE A 132 6.14 -7.17 12.52
C ILE A 132 5.39 -7.03 11.18
N ILE A 133 5.83 -7.73 10.14
CA ILE A 133 5.13 -7.77 8.85
C ILE A 133 3.69 -8.24 9.04
N VAL A 134 3.46 -9.36 9.71
CA VAL A 134 2.13 -9.93 9.91
C VAL A 134 1.24 -8.97 10.71
N VAL A 135 1.75 -8.36 11.79
CA VAL A 135 0.98 -7.45 12.64
C VAL A 135 0.50 -6.23 11.86
N PHE A 136 1.38 -5.54 11.16
CA PHE A 136 0.98 -4.31 10.45
C PHE A 136 0.23 -4.59 9.14
N PHE A 137 0.54 -5.66 8.44
CA PHE A 137 -0.26 -6.04 7.27
C PHE A 137 -1.64 -6.57 7.64
N LEU A 138 -1.84 -7.10 8.84
CA LEU A 138 -3.18 -7.40 9.34
C LEU A 138 -4.06 -6.16 9.35
N VAL A 139 -3.56 -5.04 9.88
CA VAL A 139 -4.27 -3.75 9.91
C VAL A 139 -4.45 -3.20 8.49
N TYR A 140 -3.42 -3.29 7.66
CA TYR A 140 -3.51 -2.81 6.28
C TYR A 140 -4.50 -3.63 5.45
N THR A 141 -4.53 -4.96 5.60
CA THR A 141 -5.53 -5.82 4.96
C THR A 141 -6.95 -5.48 5.42
N ALA A 142 -7.13 -5.12 6.71
CA ALA A 142 -8.42 -4.65 7.20
C ALA A 142 -8.90 -3.39 6.47
N SER A 143 -8.00 -2.46 6.12
CA SER A 143 -8.36 -1.29 5.32
C SER A 143 -8.85 -1.66 3.91
N ALA A 144 -8.24 -2.67 3.29
CA ALA A 144 -8.68 -3.18 1.98
C ALA A 144 -10.07 -3.82 2.07
N LEU A 145 -10.33 -4.62 3.11
CA LEU A 145 -11.65 -5.21 3.35
C LEU A 145 -12.71 -4.14 3.62
N ALA A 146 -12.39 -3.13 4.45
CA ALA A 146 -13.29 -1.99 4.72
C ALA A 146 -13.59 -1.20 3.43
N SER A 147 -12.58 -0.98 2.58
CA SER A 147 -12.76 -0.35 1.26
C SER A 147 -13.71 -1.15 0.38
N GLY A 148 -13.55 -2.48 0.33
CA GLY A 148 -14.45 -3.39 -0.39
C GLY A 148 -15.88 -3.33 0.15
N GLY A 149 -16.05 -3.35 1.47
CA GLY A 149 -17.35 -3.19 2.13
C GLY A 149 -18.03 -1.86 1.75
N LYS A 150 -17.31 -0.75 1.83
CA LYS A 150 -17.82 0.57 1.42
C LYS A 150 -18.15 0.63 -0.07
N LEU A 151 -17.31 0.03 -0.93
CA LEU A 151 -17.55 -0.03 -2.36
C LEU A 151 -18.87 -0.74 -2.68
N PHE A 152 -19.06 -1.97 -2.21
CA PHE A 152 -20.28 -2.74 -2.48
C PHE A 152 -21.51 -2.12 -1.82
N ASN A 153 -21.39 -1.59 -0.60
CA ASN A 153 -22.46 -0.84 0.07
C ASN A 153 -22.90 0.38 -0.77
N THR A 154 -21.96 1.21 -1.23
CA THR A 154 -22.25 2.42 -2.01
C THR A 154 -22.84 2.10 -3.37
N VAL A 155 -22.32 1.07 -4.06
CA VAL A 155 -22.74 0.73 -5.44
C VAL A 155 -24.11 0.05 -5.47
N PHE A 156 -24.38 -0.86 -4.53
CA PHE A 156 -25.57 -1.71 -4.56
C PHE A 156 -26.59 -1.37 -3.48
N GLY A 157 -26.30 -0.46 -2.55
CA GLY A 157 -27.22 -0.07 -1.48
C GLY A 157 -27.49 -1.20 -0.47
N ILE A 158 -26.62 -2.22 -0.39
CA ILE A 158 -26.75 -3.35 0.55
C ILE A 158 -26.12 -3.00 1.91
N ASP A 159 -26.54 -3.72 2.95
CA ASP A 159 -25.96 -3.56 4.30
C ASP A 159 -24.42 -3.69 4.27
N TYR A 160 -23.74 -2.85 5.08
CA TYR A 160 -22.27 -2.82 5.09
C TYR A 160 -21.64 -4.17 5.45
N HIS A 161 -22.20 -4.91 6.41
CA HIS A 161 -21.61 -6.19 6.85
C HIS A 161 -21.79 -7.28 5.77
N VAL A 162 -22.93 -7.24 5.05
CA VAL A 162 -23.14 -8.11 3.89
C VAL A 162 -22.16 -7.74 2.77
N ALA A 163 -21.97 -6.45 2.50
CA ALA A 163 -21.00 -5.92 1.53
C ALA A 163 -19.57 -6.31 1.89
N LEU A 164 -19.19 -6.17 3.17
CA LEU A 164 -17.90 -6.58 3.71
C LEU A 164 -17.63 -8.07 3.51
N PHE A 165 -18.64 -8.92 3.80
CA PHE A 165 -18.53 -10.36 3.58
C PHE A 165 -18.32 -10.71 2.09
N ILE A 166 -19.07 -10.09 1.19
CA ILE A 166 -18.93 -10.29 -0.25
C ILE A 166 -17.54 -9.84 -0.71
N GLY A 167 -17.09 -8.67 -0.29
CA GLY A 167 -15.76 -8.14 -0.62
C GLY A 167 -14.64 -9.05 -0.13
N ALA A 168 -14.72 -9.53 1.11
CA ALA A 168 -13.76 -10.47 1.68
C ALA A 168 -13.74 -11.81 0.92
N ALA A 169 -14.92 -12.35 0.56
CA ALA A 169 -15.02 -13.59 -0.20
C ALA A 169 -14.38 -13.45 -1.61
N VAL A 170 -14.63 -12.35 -2.31
CA VAL A 170 -14.03 -12.05 -3.61
C VAL A 170 -12.50 -12.00 -3.52
N ILE A 171 -11.97 -11.27 -2.54
CA ILE A 171 -10.52 -11.14 -2.32
C ILE A 171 -9.91 -12.52 -2.01
N LEU A 172 -10.49 -13.29 -1.09
CA LEU A 172 -9.97 -14.59 -0.71
C LEU A 172 -9.96 -15.59 -1.88
N ILE A 173 -11.07 -15.73 -2.61
CA ILE A 173 -11.16 -16.65 -3.75
C ILE A 173 -10.05 -16.35 -4.76
N TYR A 174 -9.82 -15.09 -5.03
CA TYR A 174 -8.81 -14.65 -5.97
C TYR A 174 -7.38 -14.89 -5.44
N THR A 175 -7.08 -14.55 -4.18
CA THR A 175 -5.75 -14.69 -3.58
C THR A 175 -5.26 -16.13 -3.52
N PHE A 176 -6.17 -17.11 -3.36
CA PHE A 176 -5.81 -18.53 -3.36
C PHE A 176 -5.31 -19.06 -4.70
N MET A 177 -5.57 -18.37 -5.80
CA MET A 177 -5.33 -18.88 -7.14
C MET A 177 -3.90 -18.66 -7.65
N GLY A 178 -3.06 -17.85 -6.99
CA GLY A 178 -1.76 -17.54 -7.56
C GLY A 178 -0.65 -17.31 -6.56
N GLY A 179 0.61 -17.60 -6.95
CA GLY A 179 1.81 -17.12 -6.31
C GLY A 179 2.19 -15.72 -6.85
N PHE A 180 3.40 -15.28 -6.53
CA PHE A 180 3.90 -13.94 -6.86
C PHE A 180 3.78 -13.57 -8.35
N LEU A 181 4.06 -14.51 -9.27
CA LEU A 181 3.94 -14.25 -10.70
C LEU A 181 2.49 -13.95 -11.12
N ALA A 182 1.53 -14.66 -10.54
CA ALA A 182 0.12 -14.42 -10.82
C ALA A 182 -0.32 -13.05 -10.29
N VAL A 183 0.04 -12.73 -9.04
CA VAL A 183 -0.22 -11.42 -8.43
C VAL A 183 0.38 -10.31 -9.31
N CYS A 184 1.66 -10.38 -9.68
CA CYS A 184 2.28 -9.35 -10.51
C CYS A 184 1.65 -9.20 -11.92
N THR A 185 1.17 -10.31 -12.49
CA THR A 185 0.53 -10.28 -13.82
C THR A 185 -0.88 -9.68 -13.76
N THR A 186 -1.64 -10.02 -12.73
CA THR A 186 -2.96 -9.41 -12.51
C THR A 186 -2.84 -7.95 -12.11
N ASP A 187 -1.85 -7.59 -11.29
CA ASP A 187 -1.53 -6.20 -10.91
C ASP A 187 -1.24 -5.34 -12.15
N PHE A 188 -0.59 -5.88 -13.17
CA PHE A 188 -0.35 -5.16 -14.42
C PHE A 188 -1.66 -4.74 -15.10
N VAL A 189 -2.64 -5.64 -15.16
CA VAL A 189 -3.97 -5.34 -15.73
C VAL A 189 -4.74 -4.39 -14.82
N GLN A 190 -4.70 -4.64 -13.51
CA GLN A 190 -5.38 -3.86 -12.49
C GLN A 190 -4.83 -2.43 -12.43
N GLY A 191 -3.51 -2.25 -12.41
CA GLY A 191 -2.87 -0.93 -12.43
C GLY A 191 -3.17 -0.14 -13.71
N THR A 192 -3.30 -0.84 -14.85
CA THR A 192 -3.73 -0.21 -16.10
C THR A 192 -5.18 0.26 -16.02
N LEU A 193 -6.08 -0.57 -15.49
CA LEU A 193 -7.50 -0.23 -15.32
C LEU A 193 -7.67 0.94 -14.34
N MET A 194 -6.93 0.93 -13.23
CA MET A 194 -6.91 2.03 -12.26
C MET A 194 -6.51 3.36 -12.93
N LEU A 195 -5.44 3.36 -13.71
CA LEU A 195 -4.95 4.56 -14.39
C LEU A 195 -5.97 5.09 -15.39
N ILE A 196 -6.62 4.20 -16.17
CA ILE A 196 -7.66 4.58 -17.11
C ILE A 196 -8.86 5.20 -16.37
N ALA A 197 -9.30 4.61 -15.27
CA ALA A 197 -10.39 5.16 -14.47
C ALA A 197 -10.04 6.54 -13.88
N LEU A 198 -8.83 6.69 -13.32
CA LEU A 198 -8.33 7.95 -12.79
C LEU A 198 -8.24 9.05 -13.87
N LEU A 199 -7.86 8.70 -15.09
CA LEU A 199 -7.78 9.66 -16.21
C LEU A 199 -9.16 10.04 -16.74
N VAL A 200 -9.95 9.04 -17.10
CA VAL A 200 -11.18 9.27 -17.87
C VAL A 200 -12.29 9.90 -17.02
N VAL A 201 -12.49 9.38 -15.81
CA VAL A 201 -13.64 9.78 -15.00
C VAL A 201 -13.63 11.27 -14.63
N PRO A 202 -12.55 11.83 -14.03
CA PRO A 202 -12.57 13.25 -13.67
C PRO A 202 -12.59 14.18 -14.89
N ILE A 203 -11.96 13.80 -16.01
CA ILE A 203 -12.00 14.59 -17.24
C ILE A 203 -13.42 14.66 -17.80
N VAL A 204 -14.12 13.52 -17.85
CA VAL A 204 -15.50 13.48 -18.35
C VAL A 204 -16.44 14.18 -17.36
N ALA A 205 -16.30 13.97 -16.06
CA ALA A 205 -17.08 14.65 -15.03
C ALA A 205 -16.91 16.18 -15.10
N TRP A 206 -15.67 16.65 -15.31
CA TRP A 206 -15.38 18.07 -15.51
C TRP A 206 -16.19 18.69 -16.67
N GLY A 207 -16.39 17.95 -17.75
CA GLY A 207 -17.21 18.39 -18.89
C GLY A 207 -18.69 18.66 -18.54
N PHE A 208 -19.15 18.15 -17.39
CA PHE A 208 -20.51 18.42 -16.87
C PHE A 208 -20.54 19.50 -15.78
N VAL A 209 -19.41 19.99 -15.32
CA VAL A 209 -19.33 21.12 -14.39
C VAL A 209 -19.61 22.38 -15.18
N SER A 210 -20.70 23.09 -14.86
CA SER A 210 -21.15 24.32 -15.56
C SER A 210 -21.30 25.45 -14.55
N GLY A 211 -20.88 26.66 -14.95
CA GLY A 211 -20.92 27.85 -14.11
C GLY A 211 -19.56 28.23 -13.51
N ASP A 212 -19.60 29.22 -12.62
CA ASP A 212 -18.40 29.64 -11.89
C ASP A 212 -17.97 28.59 -10.84
N PHE A 213 -16.79 28.05 -10.98
CA PHE A 213 -16.27 27.00 -10.13
C PHE A 213 -16.17 27.42 -8.64
N SER A 214 -15.77 28.67 -8.39
CA SER A 214 -15.72 29.21 -7.03
C SER A 214 -17.10 29.32 -6.39
N ALA A 215 -18.12 29.72 -7.19
CA ALA A 215 -19.49 29.74 -6.72
C ALA A 215 -20.01 28.33 -6.40
N LEU A 216 -19.69 27.32 -7.22
CA LEU A 216 -20.06 25.92 -6.96
C LEU A 216 -19.44 25.39 -5.68
N LEU A 217 -18.16 25.68 -5.42
CA LEU A 217 -17.50 25.34 -4.17
C LEU A 217 -18.20 26.00 -2.97
N THR A 218 -18.51 27.29 -3.06
CA THR A 218 -19.24 28.01 -2.01
C THR A 218 -20.62 27.41 -1.78
N GLN A 219 -21.33 27.06 -2.86
CA GLN A 219 -22.64 26.36 -2.77
C GLN A 219 -22.53 25.00 -2.10
N SER A 220 -21.38 24.32 -2.22
CA SER A 220 -21.10 23.05 -1.54
C SER A 220 -20.81 23.20 -0.03
N GLY A 221 -20.82 24.44 0.50
CA GLY A 221 -20.63 24.72 1.91
C GLY A 221 -19.19 24.94 2.36
N VAL A 222 -18.24 25.22 1.44
CA VAL A 222 -16.85 25.53 1.78
C VAL A 222 -16.47 26.95 1.38
N ASN A 223 -15.47 27.52 2.08
CA ASN A 223 -14.81 28.74 1.62
C ASN A 223 -13.91 28.40 0.43
N SER A 224 -14.24 28.89 -0.77
CA SER A 224 -13.55 28.51 -2.01
C SER A 224 -12.06 28.90 -2.02
N GLU A 225 -11.69 30.03 -1.40
CA GLU A 225 -10.28 30.46 -1.32
C GLU A 225 -9.46 29.54 -0.41
N HIS A 226 -9.97 29.23 0.79
CA HIS A 226 -9.33 28.30 1.71
C HIS A 226 -9.25 26.90 1.12
N TYR A 227 -10.35 26.42 0.55
CA TYR A 227 -10.46 25.08 -0.03
C TYR A 227 -9.46 24.84 -1.17
N MET A 228 -9.19 25.85 -2.00
CA MET A 228 -8.23 25.77 -3.11
C MET A 228 -6.79 26.13 -2.71
N SER A 229 -6.56 26.50 -1.45
CA SER A 229 -5.23 26.86 -0.95
C SER A 229 -4.49 25.67 -0.38
N LEU A 230 -3.24 25.47 -0.79
CA LEU A 230 -2.34 24.48 -0.18
C LEU A 230 -1.98 24.81 1.29
N MET A 231 -2.28 26.02 1.73
CA MET A 231 -1.95 26.51 3.08
C MET A 231 -3.14 26.47 4.04
N TYR A 232 -4.22 25.84 3.66
CA TYR A 232 -5.40 25.65 4.49
C TYR A 232 -5.83 24.19 4.53
N ASN A 233 -6.35 23.77 5.68
CA ASN A 233 -6.94 22.45 5.91
C ASN A 233 -8.37 22.66 6.43
N GLY A 234 -9.35 22.54 5.55
CA GLY A 234 -10.68 23.12 5.80
C GLY A 234 -10.61 24.64 5.94
N ASP A 235 -11.10 25.17 7.06
CA ASP A 235 -11.11 26.60 7.35
C ASP A 235 -9.95 27.07 8.26
N HIS A 236 -9.04 26.19 8.64
CA HIS A 236 -7.89 26.58 9.45
C HIS A 236 -6.58 26.59 8.62
N PRO A 237 -5.67 27.54 8.90
CA PRO A 237 -4.34 27.56 8.30
C PRO A 237 -3.58 26.29 8.66
N ILE A 238 -2.96 25.66 7.67
CA ILE A 238 -2.15 24.45 7.88
C ILE A 238 -0.90 24.79 8.67
N THR A 239 -0.59 24.00 9.69
CA THR A 239 0.59 24.18 10.51
C THR A 239 1.83 23.52 9.90
N PRO A 240 3.06 23.98 10.25
CA PRO A 240 4.28 23.29 9.83
C PRO A 240 4.32 21.81 10.24
N ILE A 241 3.72 21.46 11.38
CA ILE A 241 3.63 20.08 11.87
C ILE A 241 2.76 19.23 10.92
N GLU A 242 1.63 19.77 10.47
CA GLU A 242 0.76 19.07 9.50
C GLU A 242 1.47 18.88 8.15
N ILE A 243 2.19 19.90 7.66
CA ILE A 243 2.97 19.79 6.41
C ILE A 243 4.04 18.69 6.54
N ILE A 244 4.80 18.70 7.64
CA ILE A 244 5.82 17.67 7.90
C ILE A 244 5.18 16.29 8.00
N SER A 245 4.06 16.17 8.71
CA SER A 245 3.32 14.92 8.86
C SER A 245 2.83 14.39 7.52
N ASN A 246 2.27 15.24 6.66
CA ASN A 246 1.78 14.87 5.35
C ASN A 246 2.93 14.49 4.38
N LEU A 247 4.03 15.25 4.38
CA LEU A 247 5.21 14.92 3.58
C LEU A 247 5.88 13.62 4.02
N ALA A 248 5.84 13.32 5.31
CA ALA A 248 6.47 12.13 5.88
C ALA A 248 5.89 10.81 5.37
N TRP A 249 4.68 10.79 4.78
CA TRP A 249 4.15 9.60 4.13
C TRP A 249 5.14 9.00 3.13
N GLY A 250 5.95 9.84 2.46
CA GLY A 250 6.99 9.40 1.55
C GLY A 250 8.09 8.54 2.18
N LEU A 251 8.37 8.72 3.48
CA LEU A 251 9.38 7.93 4.20
C LEU A 251 9.00 6.44 4.28
N GLY A 252 7.70 6.13 4.29
CA GLY A 252 7.21 4.77 4.37
C GLY A 252 7.68 3.88 3.22
N TYR A 253 7.89 4.43 2.02
CA TYR A 253 8.23 3.63 0.83
C TYR A 253 9.46 2.74 0.99
N CYS A 254 10.49 3.20 1.68
CA CYS A 254 11.69 2.38 1.92
C CYS A 254 11.45 1.23 2.90
N GLY A 255 10.31 1.20 3.60
CA GLY A 255 9.96 0.17 4.58
C GLY A 255 8.82 -0.75 4.17
N MET A 256 8.28 -0.67 2.95
CA MET A 256 7.13 -1.46 2.51
C MET A 256 7.53 -2.80 1.88
N PRO A 257 7.42 -3.94 2.58
CA PRO A 257 7.89 -5.23 2.08
C PRO A 257 7.27 -5.63 0.74
N HIS A 258 5.96 -5.41 0.55
CA HIS A 258 5.25 -5.74 -0.68
C HIS A 258 5.72 -4.93 -1.90
N ILE A 259 6.22 -3.72 -1.71
CA ILE A 259 6.83 -2.89 -2.78
C ILE A 259 8.27 -3.34 -3.03
N LEU A 260 9.05 -3.48 -1.96
CA LEU A 260 10.48 -3.81 -2.03
C LEU A 260 10.75 -5.15 -2.69
N ILE A 261 9.88 -6.14 -2.48
CA ILE A 261 9.99 -7.46 -3.12
C ILE A 261 9.89 -7.37 -4.66
N ARG A 262 9.16 -6.38 -5.21
CA ARG A 262 9.12 -6.15 -6.67
C ARG A 262 10.47 -5.74 -7.20
N PHE A 263 11.23 -4.90 -6.48
CA PHE A 263 12.60 -4.52 -6.87
C PHE A 263 13.52 -5.73 -6.89
N MET A 264 13.41 -6.60 -5.87
CA MET A 264 14.18 -7.85 -5.78
C MET A 264 13.89 -8.79 -6.96
N ALA A 265 12.64 -8.83 -7.43
CA ALA A 265 12.15 -9.74 -8.46
C ALA A 265 12.42 -9.29 -9.90
N ILE A 266 12.89 -8.08 -10.14
CA ILE A 266 13.17 -7.57 -11.49
C ILE A 266 14.31 -8.35 -12.14
N LYS A 267 14.14 -8.70 -13.43
CA LYS A 267 15.03 -9.59 -14.17
C LYS A 267 16.47 -9.08 -14.25
N ASN A 268 16.67 -7.80 -14.56
CA ASN A 268 18.00 -7.20 -14.74
C ASN A 268 17.96 -5.67 -14.60
N GLU A 269 19.15 -5.03 -14.61
CA GLU A 269 19.28 -3.58 -14.44
C GLU A 269 18.58 -2.79 -15.57
N LYS A 270 18.55 -3.30 -16.81
CA LYS A 270 17.85 -2.65 -17.93
C LYS A 270 16.36 -2.59 -17.70
N GLU A 271 15.78 -3.68 -17.22
CA GLU A 271 14.36 -3.74 -16.87
C GLU A 271 14.05 -2.88 -15.65
N LEU A 272 14.97 -2.79 -14.66
CA LEU A 272 14.84 -1.90 -13.51
C LEU A 272 14.75 -0.43 -13.92
N ARG A 273 15.59 0.02 -14.84
CA ARG A 273 15.53 1.41 -15.37
C ARG A 273 14.20 1.70 -16.07
N LYS A 274 13.68 0.74 -16.84
CA LYS A 274 12.35 0.87 -17.47
C LYS A 274 11.26 0.95 -16.41
N SER A 275 11.32 0.09 -15.39
CA SER A 275 10.36 0.10 -14.28
C SER A 275 10.34 1.44 -13.57
N SER A 276 11.52 2.00 -13.26
CA SER A 276 11.64 3.29 -12.57
C SER A 276 10.93 4.41 -13.33
N VAL A 277 11.15 4.51 -14.63
CA VAL A 277 10.51 5.54 -15.47
C VAL A 277 9.01 5.37 -15.51
N ILE A 278 8.51 4.14 -15.74
CA ILE A 278 7.08 3.86 -15.81
C ILE A 278 6.42 4.17 -14.45
N ALA A 279 7.00 3.71 -13.35
CA ALA A 279 6.45 3.92 -12.01
C ALA A 279 6.42 5.40 -11.62
N ILE A 280 7.48 6.17 -11.93
CA ILE A 280 7.54 7.61 -11.63
C ILE A 280 6.48 8.37 -12.42
N VAL A 281 6.34 8.09 -13.72
CA VAL A 281 5.30 8.73 -14.54
C VAL A 281 3.91 8.36 -14.02
N TRP A 282 3.70 7.09 -13.72
CA TRP A 282 2.42 6.59 -13.22
C TRP A 282 2.04 7.26 -11.88
N VAL A 283 2.97 7.35 -10.92
CA VAL A 283 2.69 7.94 -9.59
C VAL A 283 2.37 9.44 -9.67
N ILE A 284 3.09 10.18 -10.52
CA ILE A 284 2.82 11.62 -10.69
C ILE A 284 1.40 11.83 -11.24
N ILE A 285 1.02 11.07 -12.27
CA ILE A 285 -0.30 11.19 -12.89
C ILE A 285 -1.39 10.77 -11.89
N SER A 286 -1.25 9.61 -11.26
CA SER A 286 -2.28 9.06 -10.39
C SER A 286 -2.53 9.90 -9.14
N LEU A 287 -1.48 10.39 -8.46
CA LEU A 287 -1.61 11.26 -7.30
C LEU A 287 -2.23 12.62 -7.66
N THR A 288 -1.82 13.20 -8.78
CA THR A 288 -2.41 14.47 -9.28
C THR A 288 -3.91 14.30 -9.55
N LEU A 289 -4.27 13.21 -10.21
CA LEU A 289 -5.69 12.94 -10.55
C LEU A 289 -6.52 12.56 -9.31
N ALA A 290 -5.94 11.89 -8.32
CA ALA A 290 -6.63 11.61 -7.06
C ALA A 290 -6.98 12.90 -6.31
N VAL A 291 -6.07 13.87 -6.27
CA VAL A 291 -6.35 15.21 -5.73
C VAL A 291 -7.43 15.92 -6.57
N ALA A 292 -7.32 15.87 -7.90
CA ALA A 292 -8.28 16.48 -8.80
C ALA A 292 -9.71 15.89 -8.64
N ILE A 293 -9.82 14.58 -8.40
CA ILE A 293 -11.11 13.92 -8.13
C ILE A 293 -11.78 14.52 -6.89
N GLY A 294 -11.03 14.74 -5.81
CA GLY A 294 -11.56 15.38 -4.59
C GLY A 294 -12.09 16.79 -4.88
N VAL A 295 -11.30 17.61 -5.58
CA VAL A 295 -11.64 19.00 -5.91
C VAL A 295 -12.84 19.07 -6.90
N ILE A 296 -12.79 18.32 -7.98
CA ILE A 296 -13.86 18.28 -8.99
C ILE A 296 -15.13 17.71 -8.36
N GLY A 297 -15.00 16.64 -7.59
CA GLY A 297 -16.11 15.99 -6.89
C GLY A 297 -16.87 16.95 -5.99
N ARG A 298 -16.17 17.86 -5.30
CA ARG A 298 -16.79 18.85 -4.42
C ARG A 298 -17.70 19.82 -5.16
N ALA A 299 -17.31 20.28 -6.35
CA ALA A 299 -18.10 21.17 -7.19
C ALA A 299 -19.15 20.44 -8.03
N TYR A 300 -18.91 19.18 -8.36
CA TYR A 300 -19.74 18.39 -9.28
C TYR A 300 -20.92 17.69 -8.58
N LEU A 301 -20.71 17.17 -7.38
CA LEU A 301 -21.68 16.40 -6.63
C LEU A 301 -22.44 17.32 -5.66
N LEU A 302 -23.45 18.01 -6.15
CA LEU A 302 -24.29 18.93 -5.38
C LEU A 302 -25.73 18.39 -5.24
N PRO A 303 -26.37 18.52 -4.06
CA PRO A 303 -25.84 19.00 -2.80
C PRO A 303 -24.70 18.10 -2.29
N ALA A 304 -23.82 18.67 -1.43
CA ALA A 304 -22.65 17.95 -0.94
C ALA A 304 -23.04 16.58 -0.33
N ILE A 305 -22.31 15.53 -0.73
CA ILE A 305 -22.58 14.15 -0.32
C ILE A 305 -22.23 13.91 1.16
N LEU A 306 -21.49 14.83 1.78
CA LEU A 306 -21.15 14.77 3.20
C LEU A 306 -22.43 14.89 4.02
N GLY A 307 -23.01 13.74 4.33
CA GLY A 307 -24.11 13.69 5.27
C GLY A 307 -23.57 13.66 6.69
N GLU A 308 -24.03 14.61 7.51
CA GLU A 308 -23.88 14.55 8.96
C GLU A 308 -24.84 13.51 9.59
N THR A 309 -25.67 12.86 8.78
CA THR A 309 -26.65 11.86 9.24
C THR A 309 -26.12 10.44 9.11
N ALA A 310 -26.38 9.62 10.13
CA ALA A 310 -26.03 8.19 10.10
C ALA A 310 -26.60 7.51 8.83
N GLY A 311 -25.73 6.96 7.99
CA GLY A 311 -26.08 6.30 6.74
C GLY A 311 -25.84 7.13 5.47
N ALA A 312 -25.42 8.40 5.57
CA ALA A 312 -25.00 9.16 4.40
C ALA A 312 -23.63 8.67 3.89
N PRO A 313 -23.41 8.73 2.55
CA PRO A 313 -22.13 8.33 1.98
C PRO A 313 -20.98 9.14 2.58
N SER A 314 -19.91 8.47 2.97
CA SER A 314 -18.71 9.14 3.47
C SER A 314 -17.96 9.86 2.35
N ALA A 315 -17.13 10.84 2.68
CA ALA A 315 -16.27 11.53 1.70
C ALA A 315 -15.39 10.54 0.89
N GLU A 316 -15.02 9.41 1.50
CA GLU A 316 -14.26 8.34 0.83
C GLU A 316 -15.02 7.69 -0.35
N SER A 317 -16.32 7.93 -0.50
CA SER A 317 -17.12 7.45 -1.65
C SER A 317 -17.15 8.40 -2.85
N VAL A 318 -16.49 9.57 -2.78
CA VAL A 318 -16.55 10.61 -3.81
C VAL A 318 -16.26 10.09 -5.23
N PHE A 319 -15.26 9.24 -5.39
CA PHE A 319 -14.92 8.71 -6.72
C PHE A 319 -15.96 7.73 -7.23
N ILE A 320 -16.50 6.86 -6.37
CA ILE A 320 -17.60 5.94 -6.71
C ILE A 320 -18.80 6.71 -7.19
N GLN A 321 -19.20 7.76 -6.47
CA GLN A 321 -20.35 8.56 -6.78
C GLN A 321 -20.14 9.42 -8.04
N MET A 322 -18.91 9.93 -8.25
CA MET A 322 -18.56 10.61 -9.50
C MET A 322 -18.72 9.67 -10.71
N ILE A 323 -18.31 8.41 -10.61
CA ILE A 323 -18.50 7.41 -11.66
C ILE A 323 -19.99 7.17 -11.90
N GLN A 324 -20.76 6.92 -10.84
CA GLN A 324 -22.19 6.63 -10.94
C GLN A 324 -22.96 7.83 -11.55
N GLU A 325 -22.72 9.03 -11.05
CA GLU A 325 -23.39 10.23 -11.54
C GLU A 325 -23.04 10.50 -13.01
N THR A 326 -21.78 10.33 -13.40
CA THR A 326 -21.31 10.61 -14.75
C THR A 326 -21.78 9.55 -15.74
N PHE A 327 -21.40 8.28 -15.50
CA PHE A 327 -21.57 7.22 -16.51
C PHE A 327 -22.94 6.52 -16.41
N THR A 328 -23.50 6.42 -15.21
CA THR A 328 -24.80 5.77 -15.04
C THR A 328 -25.96 6.74 -15.23
N ASN A 329 -25.93 7.91 -14.54
CA ASN A 329 -27.07 8.82 -14.53
C ASN A 329 -27.06 9.76 -15.73
N LYS A 330 -25.93 10.46 -16.02
CA LYS A 330 -25.90 11.50 -17.10
C LYS A 330 -25.67 10.90 -18.49
N ILE A 331 -24.68 9.99 -18.65
CA ILE A 331 -24.35 9.42 -19.96
C ILE A 331 -25.23 8.20 -20.29
N ASN A 332 -25.82 7.57 -19.28
CA ASN A 332 -26.63 6.36 -19.39
C ASN A 332 -25.88 5.15 -19.98
N LEU A 333 -24.63 4.97 -19.57
CA LEU A 333 -23.74 3.84 -19.91
C LEU A 333 -23.32 3.07 -18.63
N PRO A 334 -24.27 2.41 -17.93
CA PRO A 334 -23.99 1.80 -16.63
C PRO A 334 -22.94 0.65 -16.69
N PHE A 335 -22.80 -0.04 -17.82
CA PHE A 335 -21.76 -1.04 -18.01
C PHE A 335 -20.36 -0.42 -17.98
N ILE A 336 -20.16 0.71 -18.66
CA ILE A 336 -18.91 1.46 -18.66
C ILE A 336 -18.63 2.02 -17.27
N GLY A 337 -19.66 2.56 -16.59
CA GLY A 337 -19.55 2.94 -15.17
C GLY A 337 -19.08 1.76 -14.31
N GLY A 338 -19.67 0.58 -14.53
CA GLY A 338 -19.25 -0.65 -13.86
C GLY A 338 -17.78 -1.03 -14.09
N ILE A 339 -17.26 -0.84 -15.33
CA ILE A 339 -15.83 -1.06 -15.62
C ILE A 339 -14.94 -0.10 -14.82
N PHE A 340 -15.29 1.18 -14.71
CA PHE A 340 -14.53 2.14 -13.90
C PHE A 340 -14.64 1.85 -12.40
N ILE A 341 -15.79 1.37 -11.92
CA ILE A 341 -15.93 0.89 -10.54
C ILE A 341 -15.04 -0.35 -10.31
N CYS A 342 -14.89 -1.23 -11.31
CA CYS A 342 -13.90 -2.32 -11.23
C CYS A 342 -12.47 -1.81 -11.12
N GLY A 343 -12.15 -0.58 -11.56
CA GLY A 343 -10.85 0.05 -11.28
C GLY A 343 -10.60 0.29 -9.78
N ILE A 344 -11.65 0.65 -9.03
CA ILE A 344 -11.56 0.78 -7.57
C ILE A 344 -11.43 -0.61 -6.92
N LEU A 345 -12.21 -1.58 -7.36
CA LEU A 345 -12.10 -2.97 -6.89
C LEU A 345 -10.71 -3.54 -7.21
N ALA A 346 -10.14 -3.22 -8.37
CA ALA A 346 -8.79 -3.59 -8.77
C ALA A 346 -7.73 -3.09 -7.79
N ALA A 347 -7.82 -1.83 -7.37
CA ALA A 347 -6.92 -1.25 -6.37
C ALA A 347 -7.02 -1.97 -5.01
N ILE A 348 -8.22 -2.31 -4.60
CA ILE A 348 -8.46 -3.03 -3.35
C ILE A 348 -7.87 -4.45 -3.42
N MET A 349 -8.12 -5.18 -4.51
CA MET A 349 -7.70 -6.56 -4.68
C MET A 349 -6.19 -6.70 -4.84
N SER A 350 -5.54 -5.88 -5.68
CA SER A 350 -4.09 -5.93 -5.94
C SER A 350 -3.25 -5.66 -4.69
N THR A 351 -3.76 -4.82 -3.81
CA THR A 351 -3.08 -4.55 -2.53
C THR A 351 -3.33 -5.67 -1.53
N ALA A 352 -4.57 -6.12 -1.37
CA ALA A 352 -4.92 -7.15 -0.41
C ALA A 352 -4.20 -8.48 -0.69
N ASP A 353 -4.15 -8.93 -1.95
CA ASP A 353 -3.48 -10.17 -2.32
C ASP A 353 -1.96 -10.09 -2.14
N SER A 354 -1.36 -8.93 -2.43
CA SER A 354 0.07 -8.67 -2.21
C SER A 354 0.43 -8.71 -0.72
N GLN A 355 -0.39 -8.11 0.14
CA GLN A 355 -0.20 -8.12 1.60
C GLN A 355 -0.39 -9.51 2.18
N LEU A 356 -1.44 -10.21 1.75
CA LEU A 356 -1.72 -11.58 2.18
C LEU A 356 -0.62 -12.55 1.72
N LEU A 357 -0.07 -12.37 0.51
CA LEU A 357 1.06 -13.16 0.02
C LEU A 357 2.32 -12.93 0.86
N VAL A 358 2.64 -11.68 1.22
CA VAL A 358 3.79 -11.36 2.07
C VAL A 358 3.59 -11.90 3.50
N CYS A 359 2.39 -11.81 4.08
CA CYS A 359 2.09 -12.46 5.36
C CYS A 359 2.23 -13.99 5.26
N SER A 360 1.74 -14.57 4.16
CA SER A 360 1.85 -16.01 3.88
C SER A 360 3.31 -16.45 3.85
N SER A 361 4.18 -15.74 3.11
CA SER A 361 5.61 -16.06 3.04
C SER A 361 6.33 -15.85 4.37
N ALA A 362 6.04 -14.76 5.09
CA ALA A 362 6.64 -14.47 6.38
C ALA A 362 6.34 -15.56 7.43
N VAL A 363 5.15 -16.14 7.42
CA VAL A 363 4.80 -17.23 8.34
C VAL A 363 5.27 -18.58 7.81
N SER A 364 5.08 -18.89 6.53
CA SER A 364 5.32 -20.24 6.00
C SER A 364 6.77 -20.48 5.64
N ALA A 365 7.45 -19.55 4.98
CA ALA A 365 8.86 -19.69 4.63
C ALA A 365 9.75 -19.23 5.79
N ASP A 366 9.62 -17.97 6.23
CA ASP A 366 10.57 -17.40 7.19
C ASP A 366 10.40 -18.00 8.61
N ILE A 367 9.15 -18.14 9.12
CA ILE A 367 8.94 -18.67 10.47
C ILE A 367 8.85 -20.20 10.47
N TYR A 368 7.92 -20.78 9.70
CA TYR A 368 7.69 -22.23 9.79
C TYR A 368 8.84 -23.03 9.22
N GLN A 369 9.25 -22.79 7.97
CA GLN A 369 10.33 -23.53 7.34
C GLN A 369 11.69 -23.17 7.95
N ASP A 370 12.04 -21.90 7.95
CA ASP A 370 13.40 -21.48 8.33
C ASP A 370 13.72 -21.62 9.81
N ILE A 371 12.75 -21.38 10.71
CA ILE A 371 12.99 -21.43 12.15
C ILE A 371 12.58 -22.78 12.74
N PHE A 372 11.35 -23.28 12.44
CA PHE A 372 10.81 -24.44 13.14
C PHE A 372 11.05 -25.78 12.45
N LYS A 373 11.02 -25.84 11.11
CA LYS A 373 11.11 -27.10 10.36
C LYS A 373 11.93 -26.95 9.08
N PRO A 374 13.28 -26.87 9.15
CA PRO A 374 14.13 -26.68 7.97
C PRO A 374 13.97 -27.74 6.85
N GLU A 375 13.54 -28.94 7.19
CA GLU A 375 13.23 -30.02 6.25
C GLU A 375 11.75 -30.04 5.77
N ALA A 376 10.99 -28.97 5.96
CA ALA A 376 9.61 -28.89 5.48
C ALA A 376 9.56 -29.02 3.95
N THR A 377 8.66 -29.84 3.46
CA THR A 377 8.43 -29.96 2.02
C THR A 377 7.71 -28.73 1.46
N ASP A 378 7.92 -28.42 0.18
CA ASP A 378 7.21 -27.32 -0.50
C ASP A 378 5.68 -27.37 -0.29
N LYS A 379 5.11 -28.60 -0.30
CA LYS A 379 3.68 -28.79 -0.06
C LYS A 379 3.26 -28.39 1.35
N GLU A 380 4.07 -28.65 2.36
CA GLU A 380 3.80 -28.25 3.74
C GLU A 380 3.89 -26.73 3.87
N VAL A 381 4.94 -26.12 3.31
CA VAL A 381 5.12 -24.65 3.30
C VAL A 381 3.94 -23.95 2.64
N LEU A 382 3.53 -24.41 1.46
CA LEU A 382 2.35 -23.88 0.76
C LEU A 382 1.05 -24.03 1.55
N ASN A 383 0.86 -25.16 2.25
CA ASN A 383 -0.34 -25.36 3.08
C ASN A 383 -0.35 -24.42 4.29
N VAL A 384 0.79 -24.24 4.98
CA VAL A 384 0.93 -23.27 6.07
C VAL A 384 0.63 -21.86 5.56
N GLY A 385 1.15 -21.49 4.39
CA GLY A 385 0.87 -20.21 3.76
C GLY A 385 -0.62 -19.98 3.49
N ARG A 386 -1.32 -20.97 2.95
CA ARG A 386 -2.76 -20.89 2.74
C ARG A 386 -3.56 -20.72 4.02
N ILE A 387 -3.21 -21.47 5.08
CA ILE A 387 -3.83 -21.33 6.39
C ILE A 387 -3.58 -19.92 6.94
N THR A 388 -2.36 -19.42 6.83
CA THR A 388 -2.00 -18.05 7.23
C THR A 388 -2.87 -17.02 6.51
N THR A 389 -3.04 -17.14 5.20
CA THR A 389 -3.90 -16.24 4.42
C THR A 389 -5.32 -16.19 4.95
N ILE A 390 -5.91 -17.37 5.27
CA ILE A 390 -7.27 -17.43 5.86
C ILE A 390 -7.31 -16.76 7.23
N VAL A 391 -6.35 -17.08 8.09
CA VAL A 391 -6.31 -16.54 9.47
C VAL A 391 -6.15 -15.03 9.46
N VAL A 392 -5.20 -14.50 8.66
CA VAL A 392 -4.99 -13.06 8.53
C VAL A 392 -6.23 -12.36 7.98
N ALA A 393 -6.85 -12.92 6.94
CA ALA A 393 -8.08 -12.34 6.39
C ALA A 393 -9.25 -12.38 7.37
N ALA A 394 -9.41 -13.45 8.16
CA ALA A 394 -10.45 -13.54 9.19
C ALA A 394 -10.24 -12.51 10.31
N LEU A 395 -9.00 -12.32 10.77
CA LEU A 395 -8.67 -11.30 11.76
C LEU A 395 -8.85 -9.89 11.19
N ALA A 396 -8.43 -9.65 9.95
CA ALA A 396 -8.64 -8.38 9.24
C ALA A 396 -10.14 -8.06 9.08
N PHE A 397 -10.97 -9.07 8.82
CA PHE A 397 -12.43 -8.94 8.76
C PHE A 397 -13.03 -8.44 10.08
N ILE A 398 -12.53 -8.94 11.21
CA ILE A 398 -12.97 -8.49 12.54
C ILE A 398 -12.59 -7.01 12.76
N ILE A 399 -11.40 -6.59 12.37
CA ILE A 399 -10.96 -5.19 12.46
C ILE A 399 -11.81 -4.29 11.56
N ALA A 400 -12.13 -4.75 10.34
CA ALA A 400 -12.94 -4.03 9.36
C ALA A 400 -14.45 -3.99 9.71
N TRP A 401 -14.89 -4.63 10.78
CA TRP A 401 -16.30 -4.76 11.13
C TRP A 401 -17.03 -3.43 11.37
N ASN A 402 -16.32 -2.40 11.85
CA ASN A 402 -16.91 -1.10 12.10
C ASN A 402 -17.09 -0.31 10.76
N PRO A 403 -18.33 -0.01 10.32
CA PRO A 403 -18.57 0.72 9.08
C PRO A 403 -18.04 2.16 9.09
N ASN A 404 -17.82 2.74 10.26
CA ASN A 404 -17.30 4.09 10.42
C ASN A 404 -15.76 4.16 10.42
N SER A 405 -15.06 3.03 10.30
CA SER A 405 -13.61 3.02 10.18
C SER A 405 -13.17 3.78 8.93
N SER A 406 -12.26 4.75 9.09
CA SER A 406 -11.64 5.43 7.95
C SER A 406 -10.63 4.52 7.28
N VAL A 407 -10.73 4.37 5.96
CA VAL A 407 -9.74 3.65 5.16
C VAL A 407 -8.38 4.32 5.31
N MET A 408 -8.35 5.66 5.25
CA MET A 408 -7.12 6.43 5.36
C MET A 408 -6.45 6.27 6.72
N ALA A 409 -7.21 6.21 7.82
CA ALA A 409 -6.66 6.01 9.16
C ALA A 409 -6.02 4.62 9.31
N LEU A 410 -6.72 3.55 8.91
CA LEU A 410 -6.17 2.18 8.96
C LEU A 410 -4.89 2.03 8.13
N VAL A 411 -4.84 2.67 6.95
CA VAL A 411 -3.64 2.68 6.12
C VAL A 411 -2.52 3.47 6.80
N SER A 412 -2.82 4.63 7.39
CA SER A 412 -1.85 5.47 8.10
C SER A 412 -1.11 4.71 9.19
N ASP A 413 -1.86 3.97 10.03
CA ASP A 413 -1.29 3.19 11.13
C ASP A 413 -0.35 2.08 10.64
N ALA A 414 -0.79 1.31 9.65
CA ALA A 414 0.02 0.24 9.07
C ALA A 414 1.26 0.79 8.33
N TRP A 415 1.08 1.88 7.58
CA TRP A 415 2.14 2.56 6.85
C TRP A 415 3.21 3.12 7.79
N ALA A 416 2.79 3.74 8.88
CA ALA A 416 3.71 4.23 9.90
C ALA A 416 4.50 3.09 10.55
N GLY A 417 3.81 2.00 10.92
CA GLY A 417 4.45 0.86 11.57
C GLY A 417 5.51 0.18 10.71
N LEU A 418 5.17 -0.15 9.47
CA LEU A 418 6.12 -0.76 8.53
C LEU A 418 7.23 0.23 8.13
N GLY A 419 6.87 1.47 7.80
CA GLY A 419 7.81 2.50 7.39
C GLY A 419 8.83 2.82 8.47
N SER A 420 8.42 2.91 9.73
CA SER A 420 9.30 3.19 10.87
C SER A 420 10.18 1.99 11.25
N ALA A 421 9.65 0.78 11.15
CA ALA A 421 10.41 -0.42 11.49
C ALA A 421 11.46 -0.75 10.41
N PHE A 422 11.02 -0.85 9.17
CA PHE A 422 11.85 -1.34 8.06
C PHE A 422 12.59 -0.25 7.32
N GLY A 423 12.03 0.95 7.16
CA GLY A 423 12.62 2.02 6.36
C GLY A 423 14.05 2.37 6.76
N PRO A 424 14.31 2.77 8.01
CA PRO A 424 15.67 3.05 8.49
C PRO A 424 16.58 1.84 8.38
N LEU A 425 16.07 0.63 8.66
CA LEU A 425 16.85 -0.59 8.57
C LEU A 425 17.27 -0.90 7.13
N VAL A 426 16.37 -0.77 6.14
CA VAL A 426 16.71 -0.92 4.72
C VAL A 426 17.77 0.09 4.31
N VAL A 427 17.59 1.37 4.61
CA VAL A 427 18.55 2.43 4.28
C VAL A 427 19.92 2.13 4.88
N MET A 428 19.97 1.82 6.17
CA MET A 428 21.24 1.56 6.85
C MET A 428 21.90 0.26 6.40
N SER A 429 21.11 -0.78 6.08
CA SER A 429 21.64 -2.03 5.51
C SER A 429 22.31 -1.82 4.17
N LEU A 430 21.77 -0.94 3.33
CA LEU A 430 22.26 -0.68 1.97
C LEU A 430 23.43 0.33 1.93
N PHE A 431 23.49 1.29 2.86
CA PHE A 431 24.41 2.42 2.72
C PHE A 431 25.42 2.56 3.84
N TRP A 432 25.28 1.83 4.97
CA TRP A 432 26.20 1.94 6.09
C TRP A 432 26.78 0.60 6.54
N LYS A 433 28.02 0.35 6.18
CA LYS A 433 28.70 -0.93 6.47
C LYS A 433 28.93 -1.21 7.97
N ARG A 434 28.84 -0.18 8.83
CA ARG A 434 29.05 -0.32 10.28
C ARG A 434 27.82 -0.92 11.00
N THR A 435 26.66 -0.95 10.35
CA THR A 435 25.44 -1.56 10.92
C THR A 435 25.70 -3.02 11.24
N ASN A 436 25.33 -3.45 12.45
CA ASN A 436 25.48 -4.80 12.95
C ASN A 436 24.14 -5.40 13.40
N LEU A 437 24.11 -6.69 13.73
CA LEU A 437 22.88 -7.39 14.12
C LEU A 437 22.18 -6.76 15.35
N PRO A 438 22.87 -6.41 16.47
CA PRO A 438 22.22 -5.73 17.59
C PRO A 438 21.57 -4.39 17.19
N GLY A 439 22.26 -3.59 16.37
CA GLY A 439 21.72 -2.33 15.86
C GLY A 439 20.49 -2.53 14.98
N ALA A 440 20.52 -3.52 14.10
CA ALA A 440 19.39 -3.89 13.24
C ALA A 440 18.14 -4.29 14.07
N ILE A 441 18.31 -5.15 15.07
CA ILE A 441 17.23 -5.56 15.97
C ILE A 441 16.68 -4.35 16.77
N ALA A 442 17.57 -3.52 17.32
CA ALA A 442 17.19 -2.38 18.12
C ALA A 442 16.37 -1.37 17.29
N GLY A 443 16.81 -1.08 16.06
CA GLY A 443 16.08 -0.16 15.17
C GLY A 443 14.72 -0.70 14.75
N LEU A 444 14.65 -1.96 14.34
CA LEU A 444 13.42 -2.60 13.91
C LEU A 444 12.36 -2.58 15.03
N LEU A 445 12.74 -2.98 16.25
CA LEU A 445 11.86 -2.99 17.41
C LEU A 445 11.47 -1.58 17.86
N SER A 446 12.44 -0.66 17.97
CA SER A 446 12.15 0.70 18.42
C SER A 446 11.24 1.43 17.44
N GLY A 447 11.42 1.25 16.12
CA GLY A 447 10.53 1.84 15.12
C GLY A 447 9.09 1.35 15.25
N ALA A 448 8.87 0.04 15.32
CA ALA A 448 7.55 -0.56 15.48
C ALA A 448 6.88 -0.14 16.80
N LEU A 449 7.61 -0.24 17.93
CA LEU A 449 7.08 0.09 19.25
C LEU A 449 6.78 1.57 19.41
N THR A 450 7.60 2.45 18.80
CA THR A 450 7.33 3.89 18.85
C THR A 450 6.00 4.23 18.21
N VAL A 451 5.67 3.65 17.07
CA VAL A 451 4.37 3.89 16.41
C VAL A 451 3.21 3.43 17.31
N ILE A 452 3.30 2.22 17.88
CA ILE A 452 2.26 1.70 18.77
C ILE A 452 2.08 2.61 19.99
N ILE A 453 3.19 3.05 20.60
CA ILE A 453 3.16 3.94 21.78
C ILE A 453 2.58 5.31 21.40
N TRP A 454 3.00 5.87 20.26
CA TRP A 454 2.64 7.21 19.83
C TRP A 454 1.15 7.33 19.51
N ASP A 455 0.57 6.31 18.87
CA ASP A 455 -0.80 6.35 18.37
C ASP A 455 -1.82 5.82 19.39
N TYR A 456 -1.40 4.91 20.31
CA TYR A 456 -2.36 4.18 21.15
C TYR A 456 -2.17 4.33 22.67
N ILE A 457 -1.01 4.82 23.15
CA ILE A 457 -0.79 4.94 24.60
C ILE A 457 -0.98 6.39 25.04
N PRO A 458 -1.92 6.67 25.97
CA PRO A 458 -2.22 8.03 26.45
C PRO A 458 -1.13 8.52 27.42
N LEU A 459 -0.06 9.14 26.90
CA LEU A 459 1.11 9.62 27.67
C LEU A 459 1.06 11.10 28.01
N ILE A 460 0.31 11.93 27.28
CA ILE A 460 0.32 13.39 27.41
C ILE A 460 -1.05 13.88 27.87
N GLY A 461 -1.21 14.20 29.14
CA GLY A 461 -2.47 14.72 29.66
C GLY A 461 -3.70 13.83 29.45
N GLY A 462 -3.51 12.50 29.41
CA GLY A 462 -4.58 11.53 29.12
C GLY A 462 -4.89 11.36 27.62
N GLN A 463 -4.14 12.02 26.76
CA GLN A 463 -4.21 11.86 25.29
C GLN A 463 -3.00 11.11 24.76
N THR A 464 -3.16 10.44 23.58
CA THR A 464 -2.01 9.88 22.89
C THR A 464 -1.09 10.99 22.37
N PRO A 465 0.23 10.76 22.23
CA PRO A 465 1.13 11.75 21.66
C PRO A 465 0.70 12.28 20.28
N TYR A 466 0.14 11.42 19.44
CA TYR A 466 -0.42 11.83 18.15
C TYR A 466 -1.53 12.89 18.31
N VAL A 467 -2.51 12.63 19.14
CA VAL A 467 -3.64 13.55 19.39
C VAL A 467 -3.14 14.87 20.02
N ALA A 468 -2.20 14.78 20.95
CA ALA A 468 -1.68 15.94 21.67
C ALA A 468 -0.79 16.85 20.80
N THR A 469 -0.08 16.30 19.81
CA THR A 469 0.91 17.05 19.02
C THR A 469 0.50 17.28 17.57
N GLY A 470 -0.38 16.48 17.02
CA GLY A 470 -0.70 16.42 15.58
C GLY A 470 0.44 15.87 14.72
N LEU A 471 1.54 15.39 15.34
CA LEU A 471 2.70 14.88 14.60
C LEU A 471 2.50 13.40 14.24
N TYR A 472 2.58 13.10 12.96
CA TYR A 472 2.43 11.74 12.44
C TYR A 472 3.48 10.79 13.01
N SER A 473 3.04 9.66 13.50
CA SER A 473 3.88 8.65 14.19
C SER A 473 5.04 8.13 13.33
N LEU A 474 4.88 8.09 12.01
CA LEU A 474 5.95 7.72 11.08
C LEU A 474 7.20 8.61 11.22
N VAL A 475 7.02 9.92 11.43
CA VAL A 475 8.16 10.85 11.60
C VAL A 475 8.98 10.45 12.81
N VAL A 476 8.30 10.27 13.93
CA VAL A 476 8.94 9.97 15.21
C VAL A 476 9.53 8.57 15.20
N GLY A 477 8.76 7.59 14.76
CA GLY A 477 9.19 6.20 14.67
C GLY A 477 10.40 6.01 13.74
N PHE A 478 10.42 6.69 12.59
CA PHE A 478 11.53 6.63 11.65
C PHE A 478 12.83 7.21 12.26
N ILE A 479 12.74 8.37 12.90
CA ILE A 479 13.88 9.01 13.55
C ILE A 479 14.40 8.17 14.72
N ILE A 480 13.50 7.67 15.58
CA ILE A 480 13.88 6.82 16.72
C ILE A 480 14.54 5.52 16.25
N SER A 481 13.96 4.86 15.25
CA SER A 481 14.56 3.65 14.65
C SER A 481 15.97 3.93 14.13
N LEU A 482 16.14 5.01 13.34
CA LEU A 482 17.44 5.40 12.81
C LEU A 482 18.47 5.67 13.92
N LEU A 483 18.09 6.40 14.96
CA LEU A 483 18.95 6.68 16.11
C LEU A 483 19.35 5.41 16.83
N PHE A 484 18.42 4.48 17.08
CA PHE A 484 18.72 3.21 17.72
C PHE A 484 19.66 2.34 16.87
N ILE A 485 19.46 2.27 15.55
CA ILE A 485 20.39 1.58 14.66
C ILE A 485 21.81 2.16 14.81
N ILE A 486 21.93 3.48 14.73
CA ILE A 486 23.24 4.16 14.78
C ILE A 486 23.91 3.94 16.14
N VAL A 487 23.21 4.30 17.22
CA VAL A 487 23.78 4.28 18.58
C VAL A 487 24.16 2.86 18.97
N VAL A 488 23.23 1.90 18.82
CA VAL A 488 23.49 0.51 19.22
C VAL A 488 24.59 -0.11 18.34
N SER A 489 24.62 0.18 17.03
CA SER A 489 25.71 -0.30 16.19
C SER A 489 27.06 0.26 16.62
N LEU A 490 27.15 1.52 17.06
CA LEU A 490 28.42 2.16 17.48
C LEU A 490 28.92 1.65 18.83
N ILE A 491 28.03 1.43 19.81
CA ILE A 491 28.39 0.98 21.16
C ILE A 491 28.59 -0.53 21.30
N THR A 492 28.16 -1.32 20.30
CA THR A 492 28.33 -2.77 20.26
C THR A 492 29.50 -3.17 19.36
N LYS A 493 29.90 -4.45 19.42
CA LYS A 493 30.99 -4.98 18.61
C LYS A 493 30.80 -4.68 17.12
N ALA A 494 31.87 -4.30 16.43
CA ALA A 494 31.86 -4.09 14.99
C ALA A 494 31.38 -5.37 14.25
N PRO A 495 30.76 -5.23 13.04
CA PRO A 495 30.47 -6.39 12.21
C PRO A 495 31.71 -7.25 11.98
N GLU A 496 31.51 -8.55 11.82
CA GLU A 496 32.57 -9.47 11.43
C GLU A 496 33.15 -9.08 10.06
N GLU A 497 34.41 -9.39 9.82
CA GLU A 497 35.13 -9.04 8.59
C GLU A 497 34.39 -9.60 7.35
N SER A 498 33.89 -10.83 7.43
CA SER A 498 33.09 -11.46 6.38
C SER A 498 31.84 -10.66 5.98
N ILE A 499 31.17 -10.00 6.94
CA ILE A 499 30.01 -9.14 6.69
C ILE A 499 30.43 -7.84 5.96
N VAL A 500 31.62 -7.31 6.32
CA VAL A 500 32.16 -6.12 5.67
C VAL A 500 32.63 -6.45 4.24
N GLU A 501 33.27 -7.58 4.03
CA GLU A 501 33.68 -8.07 2.70
C GLU A 501 32.47 -8.31 1.79
N GLU A 502 31.40 -8.90 2.31
CA GLU A 502 30.13 -9.05 1.57
C GLU A 502 29.54 -7.68 1.17
N PHE A 503 29.58 -6.71 2.08
CA PHE A 503 29.12 -5.34 1.79
C PHE A 503 29.97 -4.69 0.68
N GLU A 504 31.29 -4.84 0.70
CA GLU A 504 32.16 -4.29 -0.36
C GLU A 504 31.95 -5.06 -1.69
N THR A 505 31.72 -6.37 -1.64
CA THR A 505 31.38 -7.19 -2.80
C THR A 505 30.07 -6.69 -3.44
N TYR A 506 29.05 -6.43 -2.64
CA TYR A 506 27.79 -5.85 -3.14
C TYR A 506 28.00 -4.47 -3.77
N LYS A 507 28.83 -3.61 -3.17
CA LYS A 507 29.15 -2.29 -3.74
C LYS A 507 29.88 -2.37 -5.09
N ALA A 508 30.69 -3.40 -5.27
CA ALA A 508 31.41 -3.67 -6.52
C ALA A 508 30.57 -4.45 -7.55
N TYR A 509 29.40 -4.99 -7.13
CA TYR A 509 28.59 -5.85 -7.97
C TYR A 509 28.13 -5.12 -9.25
N LYS A 510 28.48 -5.69 -10.38
CA LYS A 510 28.00 -5.29 -11.72
C LYS A 510 27.33 -6.49 -12.34
N GLU A 511 26.10 -6.33 -12.73
CA GLU A 511 25.39 -7.34 -13.49
C GLU A 511 26.06 -7.50 -14.87
N GLN A 512 26.39 -8.74 -15.25
CA GLN A 512 27.00 -9.09 -16.55
C GLN A 512 25.96 -8.99 -17.69
#